data_3192bcc4f1b86b32d48f35ed2f86b741
#
_entry.id   3192bcc4f1b86b32d48f35ed2f86b741
#
_cell.length_a   1.000
_cell.length_b   1.000
_cell.length_c   1.000
_cell.angle_alpha   90.00
_cell.angle_beta   90.00
_cell.angle_gamma   90.00
#
_symmetry.space_group_name_H-M   'P 1'
#
loop_
_entity.id
_entity.type
_entity.pdbx_description
1 polymer ?
#
loop_
_entity_poly.entity_id
_entity_poly.type
_entity_poly.pdbx_seq_one_letter_code
_entity_poly.pdbx_strand_id
1 'polypeptide(L)'
;MDEKVTIVGAGPAGMAAAIYLQRAGLAPVILERGAPGGLLRSAGLVENYPGFPDGIRGVELVEKIKRQLRKVGARITKANVVRVAPSAKGFAIQTDKRKFTTQAVLIATGTSPKGIHLQGPASVLRKKVFNEIIEIPGRVYGKKILIIGGGDAAFDYALNLEGQGANVTIITRSAPHCLRLLQERVKVRQIKMITGARPGFLKGSPKGLILQSRMGGQQIETAGDLILLACGRTPNLDILSPDLRRRLASRTDVPRTGVQGLYLVGDVARGNHRQTGIAVGDGIRAAMLAQDYLDRRLTK
;
A
#
# COMPACT_ATOMS: atom_id res chain seq x y z
N MET A 1 -17.98 -12.55 21.67
CA MET A 1 -18.99 -12.49 20.59
C MET A 1 -18.36 -13.03 19.33
N ASP A 2 -19.07 -13.89 18.61
CA ASP A 2 -18.62 -14.43 17.34
C ASP A 2 -19.09 -13.51 16.23
N GLU A 3 -18.14 -12.90 15.53
CA GLU A 3 -18.44 -11.98 14.43
C GLU A 3 -18.73 -12.79 13.15
N LYS A 4 -19.66 -12.34 12.31
CA LYS A 4 -19.92 -12.99 11.03
C LYS A 4 -18.75 -12.79 10.06
N VAL A 5 -18.34 -11.54 9.84
CA VAL A 5 -17.25 -11.18 8.91
C VAL A 5 -16.32 -10.15 9.53
N THR A 6 -15.02 -10.40 9.42
CA THR A 6 -14.00 -9.43 9.79
C THR A 6 -13.18 -9.03 8.56
N ILE A 7 -12.96 -7.73 8.38
CA ILE A 7 -12.09 -7.15 7.36
C ILE A 7 -10.85 -6.57 8.04
N VAL A 8 -9.66 -7.02 7.64
CA VAL A 8 -8.39 -6.55 8.19
C VAL A 8 -7.72 -5.61 7.19
N GLY A 9 -7.77 -4.32 7.49
CA GLY A 9 -7.27 -3.23 6.66
C GLY A 9 -8.39 -2.41 6.02
N ALA A 10 -8.29 -1.08 6.12
CA ALA A 10 -9.23 -0.11 5.55
C ALA A 10 -8.61 0.68 4.39
N GLY A 11 -7.88 0.00 3.52
CA GLY A 11 -7.54 0.49 2.18
C GLY A 11 -8.75 0.44 1.23
N PRO A 12 -8.59 0.82 -0.06
CA PRO A 12 -9.68 0.79 -1.03
C PRO A 12 -10.40 -0.56 -1.11
N ALA A 13 -9.67 -1.68 -1.09
CA ALA A 13 -10.24 -3.02 -1.10
C ALA A 13 -11.12 -3.32 0.12
N GLY A 14 -10.59 -3.04 1.32
CA GLY A 14 -11.32 -3.30 2.57
C GLY A 14 -12.55 -2.41 2.72
N MET A 15 -12.45 -1.13 2.35
CA MET A 15 -13.59 -0.21 2.37
C MET A 15 -14.68 -0.59 1.36
N ALA A 16 -14.29 -1.01 0.15
CA ALA A 16 -15.24 -1.47 -0.87
C ALA A 16 -15.97 -2.75 -0.42
N ALA A 17 -15.26 -3.72 0.14
CA ALA A 17 -15.84 -4.92 0.74
C ALA A 17 -16.82 -4.57 1.86
N ALA A 18 -16.45 -3.65 2.75
CA ALA A 18 -17.28 -3.22 3.85
C ALA A 18 -18.58 -2.55 3.41
N ILE A 19 -18.52 -1.69 2.39
CA ILE A 19 -19.70 -1.04 1.81
C ILE A 19 -20.65 -2.12 1.25
N TYR A 20 -20.15 -3.11 0.54
CA TYR A 20 -20.98 -4.18 0.01
C TYR A 20 -21.63 -4.99 1.14
N LEU A 21 -20.83 -5.51 2.07
CA LEU A 21 -21.32 -6.37 3.18
C LEU A 21 -22.33 -5.64 4.08
N GLN A 22 -22.11 -4.37 4.35
CA GLN A 22 -23.04 -3.55 5.12
C GLN A 22 -24.39 -3.43 4.41
N ARG A 23 -24.38 -3.20 3.08
CA ARG A 23 -25.61 -3.16 2.28
C ARG A 23 -26.30 -4.52 2.18
N ALA A 24 -25.55 -5.61 2.28
CA ALA A 24 -26.08 -6.97 2.37
C ALA A 24 -26.58 -7.37 3.78
N GLY A 25 -26.57 -6.45 4.75
CA GLY A 25 -27.06 -6.69 6.11
C GLY A 25 -26.12 -7.52 7.01
N LEU A 26 -24.85 -7.69 6.62
CA LEU A 26 -23.89 -8.55 7.33
C LEU A 26 -23.05 -7.82 8.39
N ALA A 27 -23.15 -6.49 8.49
CA ALA A 27 -22.49 -5.64 9.49
C ALA A 27 -21.01 -6.05 9.80
N PRO A 28 -20.08 -5.93 8.86
CA PRO A 28 -18.71 -6.42 9.04
C PRO A 28 -17.94 -5.61 10.10
N VAL A 29 -17.06 -6.29 10.85
CA VAL A 29 -16.06 -5.64 11.69
C VAL A 29 -14.87 -5.24 10.82
N ILE A 30 -14.59 -3.94 10.73
CA ILE A 30 -13.48 -3.39 9.96
C ILE A 30 -12.39 -2.94 10.92
N LEU A 31 -11.19 -3.52 10.82
CA LEU A 31 -10.05 -3.21 11.67
C LEU A 31 -8.95 -2.53 10.86
N GLU A 32 -8.49 -1.36 11.34
CA GLU A 32 -7.40 -0.60 10.71
C GLU A 32 -6.41 -0.14 11.79
N ARG A 33 -5.13 -0.42 11.57
CA ARG A 33 -4.06 -0.03 12.52
C ARG A 33 -3.70 1.44 12.45
N GLY A 34 -3.80 2.04 11.26
CA GLY A 34 -3.39 3.42 10.99
C GLY A 34 -4.56 4.31 10.57
N ALA A 35 -4.28 5.25 9.70
CA ALA A 35 -5.28 6.08 9.06
C ALA A 35 -5.88 5.33 7.86
N PRO A 36 -7.24 5.28 7.73
CA PRO A 36 -7.91 4.64 6.61
C PRO A 36 -7.49 5.24 5.25
N GLY A 37 -7.47 4.39 4.21
CA GLY A 37 -7.15 4.77 2.85
C GLY A 37 -5.92 4.07 2.27
N GLY A 38 -5.05 3.50 3.13
CA GLY A 38 -3.87 2.77 2.68
C GLY A 38 -2.97 3.61 1.78
N LEU A 39 -2.35 2.97 0.78
CA LEU A 39 -1.42 3.62 -0.17
C LEU A 39 -2.08 4.68 -1.06
N LEU A 40 -3.38 4.62 -1.27
CA LEU A 40 -4.08 5.64 -2.05
C LEU A 40 -3.90 7.05 -1.49
N ARG A 41 -3.63 7.19 -0.18
CA ARG A 41 -3.31 8.48 0.47
C ARG A 41 -2.00 9.10 -0.03
N SER A 42 -1.07 8.29 -0.53
CA SER A 42 0.22 8.73 -1.07
C SER A 42 0.17 9.03 -2.57
N ALA A 43 -0.91 8.67 -3.28
CA ALA A 43 -1.05 8.93 -4.70
C ALA A 43 -1.29 10.43 -4.96
N GLY A 44 -0.51 11.02 -5.87
CA GLY A 44 -0.62 12.42 -6.26
C GLY A 44 -1.90 12.68 -7.06
N LEU A 45 -1.96 12.16 -8.27
CA LEU A 45 -3.11 12.23 -9.16
C LEU A 45 -3.48 10.83 -9.65
N VAL A 46 -4.71 10.41 -9.39
CA VAL A 46 -5.29 9.14 -9.82
C VAL A 46 -6.12 9.39 -11.06
N GLU A 47 -5.59 9.03 -12.25
CA GLU A 47 -6.23 9.28 -13.56
C GLU A 47 -6.86 8.01 -14.17
N ASN A 48 -6.60 6.86 -13.56
CA ASN A 48 -7.03 5.55 -14.04
C ASN A 48 -8.13 4.91 -13.17
N TYR A 49 -8.84 5.72 -12.38
CA TYR A 49 -10.02 5.29 -11.66
C TYR A 49 -11.27 5.84 -12.36
N PRO A 50 -12.13 4.99 -12.97
CA PRO A 50 -13.29 5.42 -13.73
C PRO A 50 -14.22 6.32 -12.92
N GLY A 51 -14.81 7.33 -13.59
CA GLY A 51 -15.70 8.32 -12.98
C GLY A 51 -15.04 9.67 -12.64
N PHE A 52 -13.73 9.80 -12.91
CA PHE A 52 -12.97 11.03 -12.71
C PHE A 52 -12.16 11.38 -13.99
N PRO A 53 -12.78 11.98 -14.99
CA PRO A 53 -12.15 12.25 -16.29
C PRO A 53 -10.92 13.16 -16.19
N ASP A 54 -10.92 14.09 -15.24
CA ASP A 54 -9.79 15.00 -14.98
C ASP A 54 -8.81 14.44 -13.91
N GLY A 55 -8.98 13.17 -13.52
CA GLY A 55 -8.29 12.60 -12.39
C GLY A 55 -8.82 13.09 -11.04
N ILE A 56 -8.30 12.54 -9.96
CA ILE A 56 -8.62 12.94 -8.59
C ILE A 56 -7.40 12.73 -7.70
N ARG A 57 -7.16 13.60 -6.73
CA ARG A 57 -6.10 13.38 -5.74
C ARG A 57 -6.42 12.16 -4.88
N GLY A 58 -5.40 11.33 -4.59
CA GLY A 58 -5.61 10.12 -3.82
C GLY A 58 -6.27 10.34 -2.47
N VAL A 59 -5.91 11.41 -1.76
CA VAL A 59 -6.53 11.79 -0.48
C VAL A 59 -8.01 12.15 -0.63
N GLU A 60 -8.39 12.80 -1.72
CA GLU A 60 -9.79 13.19 -1.99
C GLU A 60 -10.64 11.96 -2.33
N LEU A 61 -10.09 11.03 -3.12
CA LEU A 61 -10.76 9.77 -3.43
C LEU A 61 -10.99 8.94 -2.17
N VAL A 62 -9.99 8.88 -1.27
CA VAL A 62 -10.15 8.24 0.05
C VAL A 62 -11.29 8.86 0.85
N GLU A 63 -11.39 10.19 0.91
CA GLU A 63 -12.46 10.85 1.65
C GLU A 63 -13.85 10.59 1.03
N LYS A 64 -13.95 10.50 -0.30
CA LYS A 64 -15.21 10.11 -0.96
C LYS A 64 -15.62 8.68 -0.58
N ILE A 65 -14.70 7.71 -0.60
CA ILE A 65 -14.96 6.32 -0.20
C ILE A 65 -15.34 6.25 1.28
N LYS A 66 -14.63 6.94 2.16
CA LYS A 66 -14.97 7.02 3.60
C LYS A 66 -16.34 7.62 3.85
N ARG A 67 -16.73 8.66 3.09
CA ARG A 67 -18.07 9.26 3.18
C ARG A 67 -19.14 8.26 2.78
N GLN A 68 -18.92 7.50 1.70
CA GLN A 68 -19.83 6.44 1.27
C GLN A 68 -19.96 5.33 2.32
N LEU A 69 -18.84 4.90 2.90
CA LEU A 69 -18.80 3.89 3.97
C LEU A 69 -19.62 4.33 5.19
N ARG A 70 -19.45 5.60 5.64
CA ARG A 70 -20.26 6.15 6.74
C ARG A 70 -21.74 6.23 6.40
N LYS A 71 -22.09 6.59 5.15
CA LYS A 71 -23.49 6.70 4.70
C LYS A 71 -24.23 5.36 4.77
N VAL A 72 -23.55 4.23 4.55
CA VAL A 72 -24.15 2.90 4.72
C VAL A 72 -24.10 2.38 6.17
N GLY A 73 -23.63 3.18 7.13
CA GLY A 73 -23.58 2.82 8.54
C GLY A 73 -22.36 1.97 8.95
N ALA A 74 -21.42 1.70 8.04
CA ALA A 74 -20.21 0.94 8.38
C ALA A 74 -19.20 1.80 9.14
N ARG A 75 -18.52 1.20 10.13
CA ARG A 75 -17.56 1.89 11.00
C ARG A 75 -16.20 1.18 10.99
N ILE A 76 -15.12 1.97 10.90
CA ILE A 76 -13.75 1.47 11.00
C ILE A 76 -13.32 1.55 12.46
N THR A 77 -12.89 0.42 13.01
CA THR A 77 -12.34 0.33 14.37
C THR A 77 -10.82 0.40 14.30
N LYS A 78 -10.23 1.33 15.06
CA LYS A 78 -8.76 1.43 15.19
C LYS A 78 -8.24 0.30 16.07
N ALA A 79 -7.59 -0.68 15.44
CA ALA A 79 -6.96 -1.82 16.10
C ALA A 79 -5.86 -2.42 15.21
N ASN A 80 -4.78 -2.89 15.83
CA ASN A 80 -3.73 -3.60 15.13
C ASN A 80 -3.97 -5.12 15.25
N VAL A 81 -4.29 -5.77 14.13
CA VAL A 81 -4.39 -7.24 14.08
C VAL A 81 -2.99 -7.82 14.05
N VAL A 82 -2.64 -8.61 15.06
CA VAL A 82 -1.32 -9.24 15.18
C VAL A 82 -1.32 -10.71 14.76
N ARG A 83 -2.49 -11.37 14.80
CA ARG A 83 -2.61 -12.78 14.39
C ARG A 83 -4.00 -13.12 13.89
N VAL A 84 -4.05 -13.92 12.83
CA VAL A 84 -5.21 -14.62 12.30
C VAL A 84 -4.87 -16.10 12.23
N ALA A 85 -5.66 -16.96 12.87
CA ALA A 85 -5.44 -18.40 12.93
C ALA A 85 -6.76 -19.17 12.75
N PRO A 86 -6.75 -20.45 12.34
CA PRO A 86 -7.95 -21.28 12.32
C PRO A 86 -8.55 -21.42 13.72
N SER A 87 -9.86 -21.56 13.80
CA SER A 87 -10.59 -21.91 15.02
C SER A 87 -11.76 -22.87 14.68
N ALA A 88 -12.34 -23.49 15.69
CA ALA A 88 -13.49 -24.40 15.51
C ALA A 88 -14.68 -23.73 14.80
N LYS A 89 -14.87 -22.41 14.99
CA LYS A 89 -15.98 -21.65 14.41
C LYS A 89 -15.62 -20.81 13.17
N GLY A 90 -14.41 -20.97 12.63
CA GLY A 90 -13.87 -20.20 11.51
C GLY A 90 -12.45 -19.71 11.79
N PHE A 91 -12.29 -18.46 12.23
CA PHE A 91 -10.98 -17.86 12.47
C PHE A 91 -10.93 -17.15 13.81
N ALA A 92 -9.82 -17.32 14.53
CA ALA A 92 -9.48 -16.54 15.71
C ALA A 92 -8.68 -15.30 15.27
N ILE A 93 -9.17 -14.13 15.65
CA ILE A 93 -8.53 -12.84 15.41
C ILE A 93 -7.94 -12.35 16.73
N GLN A 94 -6.65 -12.05 16.72
CA GLN A 94 -5.97 -11.40 17.83
C GLN A 94 -5.53 -10.01 17.43
N THR A 95 -5.96 -9.02 18.19
CA THR A 95 -5.51 -7.63 18.07
C THR A 95 -4.60 -7.27 19.23
N ASP A 96 -4.02 -6.08 19.18
CA ASP A 96 -3.31 -5.44 20.30
C ASP A 96 -4.19 -5.22 21.55
N LYS A 97 -5.53 -5.30 21.40
CA LYS A 97 -6.49 -4.98 22.48
C LYS A 97 -7.34 -6.16 22.93
N ARG A 98 -7.72 -7.06 22.02
CA ARG A 98 -8.65 -8.16 22.30
C ARG A 98 -8.47 -9.36 21.38
N LYS A 99 -9.05 -10.50 21.80
CA LYS A 99 -9.20 -11.69 20.98
C LYS A 99 -10.69 -11.95 20.77
N PHE A 100 -11.06 -12.41 19.57
CA PHE A 100 -12.42 -12.81 19.24
C PHE A 100 -12.42 -13.79 18.04
N THR A 101 -13.56 -14.37 17.71
CA THR A 101 -13.70 -15.27 16.57
C THR A 101 -14.57 -14.65 15.49
N THR A 102 -14.38 -15.09 14.25
CA THR A 102 -15.16 -14.67 13.09
C THR A 102 -15.37 -15.85 12.16
N GLN A 103 -16.51 -15.91 11.49
CA GLN A 103 -16.80 -17.02 10.55
C GLN A 103 -16.06 -16.84 9.22
N ALA A 104 -15.94 -15.60 8.73
CA ALA A 104 -15.19 -15.27 7.53
C ALA A 104 -14.23 -14.10 7.77
N VAL A 105 -13.09 -14.09 7.06
CA VAL A 105 -12.10 -13.02 7.17
C VAL A 105 -11.59 -12.59 5.79
N LEU A 106 -11.60 -11.29 5.55
CA LEU A 106 -11.02 -10.66 4.38
C LEU A 106 -9.71 -9.96 4.79
N ILE A 107 -8.59 -10.40 4.24
CA ILE A 107 -7.27 -9.83 4.47
C ILE A 107 -7.03 -8.75 3.40
N ALA A 108 -7.17 -7.49 3.80
CA ALA A 108 -7.01 -6.30 2.99
C ALA A 108 -5.80 -5.46 3.44
N THR A 109 -4.79 -6.14 3.99
CA THR A 109 -3.62 -5.54 4.66
C THR A 109 -2.65 -4.83 3.72
N GLY A 110 -2.85 -4.97 2.41
CA GLY A 110 -2.02 -4.32 1.41
C GLY A 110 -0.56 -4.80 1.45
N THR A 111 0.36 -3.88 1.25
CA THR A 111 1.78 -4.16 1.13
C THR A 111 2.61 -3.18 1.94
N SER A 112 3.81 -3.58 2.32
CA SER A 112 4.83 -2.71 2.92
C SER A 112 5.98 -2.47 1.93
N PRO A 113 6.69 -1.35 2.03
CA PRO A 113 7.87 -1.10 1.21
C PRO A 113 8.88 -2.22 1.35
N LYS A 114 9.46 -2.63 0.21
CA LYS A 114 10.61 -3.52 0.20
C LYS A 114 11.84 -2.69 0.50
N GLY A 115 12.42 -2.87 1.67
CA GLY A 115 13.63 -2.16 2.05
C GLY A 115 14.76 -2.43 1.06
N ILE A 116 15.52 -1.39 0.71
CA ILE A 116 16.86 -1.55 0.13
C ILE A 116 17.87 -1.33 1.25
N HIS A 117 18.97 -2.06 1.15
CA HIS A 117 20.04 -1.94 2.15
C HIS A 117 20.90 -0.72 1.79
N LEU A 118 20.52 0.46 2.32
CA LEU A 118 21.39 1.64 2.33
C LEU A 118 22.24 1.59 3.59
N GLN A 119 23.57 1.64 3.41
CA GLN A 119 24.51 1.77 4.51
C GLN A 119 24.69 3.25 4.87
N GLY A 120 25.01 3.53 6.13
CA GLY A 120 25.27 4.89 6.58
C GLY A 120 24.97 5.10 8.07
N PRO A 121 25.22 6.30 8.60
CA PRO A 121 24.94 6.63 10.00
C PRO A 121 23.46 6.44 10.33
N ALA A 122 23.13 5.73 11.40
CA ALA A 122 21.76 5.43 11.82
C ALA A 122 20.90 6.69 12.02
N SER A 123 21.51 7.80 12.44
CA SER A 123 20.84 9.09 12.58
C SER A 123 20.39 9.68 11.23
N VAL A 124 21.19 9.52 10.17
CA VAL A 124 20.85 9.98 8.82
C VAL A 124 19.76 9.09 8.24
N LEU A 125 19.92 7.75 8.32
CA LEU A 125 18.95 6.80 7.83
C LEU A 125 17.55 7.02 8.44
N ARG A 126 17.46 7.21 9.76
CA ARG A 126 16.17 7.41 10.45
C ARG A 126 15.51 8.76 10.16
N LYS A 127 16.30 9.82 9.95
CA LYS A 127 15.75 11.19 9.84
C LYS A 127 15.59 11.66 8.40
N LYS A 128 16.26 11.03 7.44
CA LYS A 128 16.38 11.54 6.06
C LYS A 128 15.91 10.55 5.00
N VAL A 129 15.61 9.28 5.36
CA VAL A 129 15.17 8.24 4.42
C VAL A 129 13.74 7.84 4.74
N PHE A 130 12.87 7.93 3.75
CA PHE A 130 11.44 7.66 3.84
C PHE A 130 11.03 6.65 2.78
N ASN A 131 9.90 5.98 2.98
CA ASN A 131 9.37 5.00 2.02
C ASN A 131 8.07 5.48 1.36
N GLU A 132 7.39 6.43 1.99
CA GLU A 132 6.13 6.99 1.49
C GLU A 132 6.20 8.52 1.53
N ILE A 133 5.60 9.16 0.53
CA ILE A 133 5.58 10.63 0.45
C ILE A 133 4.92 11.27 1.68
N ILE A 134 3.92 10.59 2.25
CA ILE A 134 3.18 11.06 3.42
C ILE A 134 4.01 11.04 4.72
N GLU A 135 5.14 10.33 4.72
CA GLU A 135 6.07 10.27 5.86
C GLU A 135 7.04 11.45 5.88
N ILE A 136 7.16 12.18 4.77
CA ILE A 136 8.09 13.32 4.66
C ILE A 136 7.58 14.47 5.54
N PRO A 137 8.37 14.92 6.54
CA PRO A 137 7.93 15.96 7.47
C PRO A 137 8.01 17.36 6.84
N GLY A 138 6.95 18.13 7.05
CA GLY A 138 6.92 19.56 6.73
C GLY A 138 6.87 19.86 5.22
N ARG A 139 7.18 21.11 4.88
CA ARG A 139 7.18 21.59 3.49
C ARG A 139 8.41 21.10 2.72
N VAL A 140 8.21 20.74 1.46
CA VAL A 140 9.26 20.23 0.56
C VAL A 140 9.78 21.29 -0.41
N TYR A 141 9.20 22.49 -0.44
CA TYR A 141 9.60 23.59 -1.31
C TYR A 141 11.10 23.89 -1.17
N GLY A 142 11.81 23.95 -2.30
CA GLY A 142 13.24 24.18 -2.38
C GLY A 142 14.14 23.03 -1.92
N LYS A 143 13.60 21.96 -1.32
CA LYS A 143 14.40 20.80 -0.88
C LYS A 143 14.86 19.95 -2.04
N LYS A 144 16.08 19.43 -1.97
CA LYS A 144 16.64 18.44 -2.88
C LYS A 144 16.24 17.04 -2.45
N ILE A 145 15.35 16.41 -3.19
CA ILE A 145 14.82 15.08 -2.86
C ILE A 145 15.32 14.04 -3.87
N LEU A 146 16.00 13.01 -3.35
CA LEU A 146 16.46 11.89 -4.16
C LEU A 146 15.42 10.77 -4.09
N ILE A 147 14.87 10.35 -5.23
CA ILE A 147 13.92 9.23 -5.30
C ILE A 147 14.65 8.03 -5.89
N ILE A 148 14.67 6.93 -5.14
CA ILE A 148 15.31 5.70 -5.58
C ILE A 148 14.22 4.73 -6.05
N GLY A 149 14.19 4.44 -7.37
CA GLY A 149 13.20 3.55 -7.99
C GLY A 149 12.94 3.89 -9.46
N GLY A 150 12.44 2.92 -10.22
CA GLY A 150 12.18 3.06 -11.67
C GLY A 150 10.76 2.65 -12.10
N GLY A 151 9.86 2.39 -11.16
CA GLY A 151 8.45 2.05 -11.40
C GLY A 151 7.50 3.23 -11.25
N ASP A 152 6.21 3.00 -11.46
CA ASP A 152 5.14 4.02 -11.43
C ASP A 152 5.17 4.87 -10.16
N ALA A 153 5.32 4.25 -8.99
CA ALA A 153 5.35 4.98 -7.72
C ALA A 153 6.50 6.00 -7.62
N ALA A 154 7.69 5.67 -8.15
CA ALA A 154 8.83 6.60 -8.13
C ALA A 154 8.56 7.84 -8.99
N PHE A 155 7.95 7.64 -10.14
CA PHE A 155 7.63 8.71 -11.08
C PHE A 155 6.44 9.57 -10.62
N ASP A 156 5.38 8.94 -10.07
CA ASP A 156 4.27 9.67 -9.46
C ASP A 156 4.75 10.54 -8.28
N TYR A 157 5.58 9.98 -7.41
CA TYR A 157 6.19 10.73 -6.30
C TYR A 157 7.06 11.89 -6.80
N ALA A 158 7.82 11.68 -7.88
CA ALA A 158 8.66 12.72 -8.45
C ALA A 158 7.83 13.90 -8.98
N LEU A 159 6.78 13.61 -9.73
CA LEU A 159 5.87 14.62 -10.27
C LEU A 159 5.11 15.36 -9.16
N ASN A 160 4.68 14.63 -8.13
CA ASN A 160 3.97 15.20 -6.99
C ASN A 160 4.86 16.14 -6.16
N LEU A 161 6.09 15.73 -5.85
CA LEU A 161 7.03 16.53 -5.06
C LEU A 161 7.56 17.74 -5.84
N GLU A 162 7.84 17.57 -7.13
CA GLU A 162 8.24 18.68 -8.01
C GLU A 162 7.11 19.71 -8.11
N GLY A 163 5.85 19.28 -8.26
CA GLY A 163 4.68 20.15 -8.26
C GLY A 163 4.47 20.91 -6.94
N GLN A 164 5.10 20.47 -5.85
CA GLN A 164 5.17 21.19 -4.57
C GLN A 164 6.41 22.06 -4.43
N GLY A 165 7.20 22.24 -5.50
CA GLY A 165 8.40 23.08 -5.55
C GLY A 165 9.67 22.40 -5.03
N ALA A 166 9.72 21.08 -4.91
CA ALA A 166 10.96 20.37 -4.59
C ALA A 166 11.86 20.22 -5.82
N ASN A 167 13.18 20.20 -5.60
CA ASN A 167 14.18 19.84 -6.62
C ASN A 167 14.39 18.34 -6.60
N VAL A 168 13.75 17.63 -7.51
CA VAL A 168 13.73 16.16 -7.51
C VAL A 168 14.80 15.57 -8.43
N THR A 169 15.45 14.50 -7.98
CA THR A 169 16.32 13.65 -8.81
C THR A 169 15.88 12.18 -8.65
N ILE A 170 15.51 11.55 -9.75
CA ILE A 170 15.20 10.10 -9.79
C ILE A 170 16.49 9.33 -10.04
N ILE A 171 16.75 8.29 -9.23
CA ILE A 171 17.91 7.42 -9.35
C ILE A 171 17.43 5.99 -9.58
N THR A 172 17.83 5.40 -10.72
CA THR A 172 17.44 4.04 -11.11
C THR A 172 18.66 3.17 -11.42
N ARG A 173 18.58 1.90 -11.07
CA ARG A 173 19.64 0.91 -11.39
C ARG A 173 19.57 0.38 -12.83
N SER A 174 18.44 0.53 -13.49
CA SER A 174 18.17 0.07 -14.86
C SER A 174 17.24 1.06 -15.56
N ALA A 175 16.93 0.86 -16.84
CA ALA A 175 15.94 1.65 -17.55
C ALA A 175 14.61 1.68 -16.77
N PRO A 176 13.89 2.81 -16.77
CA PRO A 176 12.56 2.91 -16.17
C PRO A 176 11.60 1.90 -16.78
N HIS A 177 10.75 1.33 -15.91
CA HIS A 177 9.71 0.36 -16.30
C HIS A 177 8.30 0.82 -15.90
N CYS A 178 8.15 2.13 -15.66
CA CYS A 178 6.86 2.78 -15.41
C CYS A 178 6.13 3.09 -16.73
N LEU A 179 4.86 3.51 -16.62
CA LEU A 179 4.03 3.95 -17.73
C LEU A 179 4.74 5.03 -18.57
N ARG A 180 4.64 4.93 -19.91
CA ARG A 180 5.25 5.92 -20.83
C ARG A 180 4.79 7.34 -20.53
N LEU A 181 3.51 7.54 -20.24
CA LEU A 181 2.95 8.83 -19.86
C LEU A 181 3.70 9.48 -18.68
N LEU A 182 4.06 8.70 -17.66
CA LEU A 182 4.82 9.22 -16.51
C LEU A 182 6.25 9.58 -16.90
N GLN A 183 6.89 8.81 -17.80
CA GLN A 183 8.22 9.12 -18.32
C GLN A 183 8.22 10.42 -19.13
N GLU A 184 7.22 10.60 -19.98
CA GLU A 184 7.04 11.82 -20.77
C GLU A 184 6.83 13.05 -19.88
N ARG A 185 5.98 12.96 -18.87
CA ARG A 185 5.76 14.04 -17.89
C ARG A 185 7.01 14.43 -17.14
N VAL A 186 7.79 13.45 -16.68
CA VAL A 186 9.09 13.68 -16.00
C VAL A 186 10.05 14.39 -16.95
N LYS A 187 10.10 14.01 -18.24
CA LYS A 187 10.91 14.66 -19.25
C LYS A 187 10.46 16.10 -19.51
N VAL A 188 9.16 16.34 -19.70
CA VAL A 188 8.57 17.67 -19.95
C VAL A 188 8.87 18.62 -18.78
N ARG A 189 8.78 18.13 -17.54
CA ARG A 189 9.09 18.91 -16.33
C ARG A 189 10.58 18.98 -16.03
N GLN A 190 11.44 18.45 -16.90
CA GLN A 190 12.90 18.47 -16.76
C GLN A 190 13.40 17.92 -15.43
N ILE A 191 12.68 16.96 -14.82
CA ILE A 191 13.12 16.31 -13.60
C ILE A 191 14.37 15.49 -13.88
N LYS A 192 15.43 15.74 -13.14
CA LYS A 192 16.72 15.05 -13.32
C LYS A 192 16.60 13.56 -13.07
N MET A 193 17.19 12.75 -13.96
CA MET A 193 17.24 11.31 -13.82
C MET A 193 18.67 10.79 -13.97
N ILE A 194 19.08 9.88 -13.09
CA ILE A 194 20.36 9.14 -13.12
C ILE A 194 20.04 7.67 -13.28
N THR A 195 20.30 7.13 -14.46
CA THR A 195 20.02 5.72 -14.80
C THR A 195 21.31 4.89 -14.75
N GLY A 196 21.21 3.63 -14.33
CA GLY A 196 22.37 2.72 -14.20
C GLY A 196 23.10 2.86 -12.86
N ALA A 197 22.62 3.69 -11.96
CA ALA A 197 23.23 3.92 -10.66
C ALA A 197 22.67 2.96 -9.59
N ARG A 198 23.55 2.32 -8.83
CA ARG A 198 23.22 1.44 -7.71
C ARG A 198 23.54 2.16 -6.40
N PRO A 199 22.53 2.66 -5.66
CA PRO A 199 22.73 3.29 -4.38
C PRO A 199 23.37 2.34 -3.37
N GLY A 200 24.30 2.84 -2.54
CA GLY A 200 25.04 2.04 -1.57
C GLY A 200 25.15 2.70 -0.22
N PHE A 201 25.85 3.83 -0.12
CA PHE A 201 26.22 4.45 1.15
C PHE A 201 25.71 5.88 1.28
N LEU A 202 25.25 6.26 2.47
CA LEU A 202 24.85 7.61 2.82
C LEU A 202 25.86 8.24 3.77
N LYS A 203 26.30 9.44 3.44
CA LYS A 203 27.06 10.31 4.34
C LYS A 203 26.15 11.44 4.82
N GLY A 204 26.29 11.82 6.08
CA GLY A 204 25.78 13.08 6.58
C GLY A 204 26.57 14.26 5.99
N SER A 205 25.90 15.37 5.73
CA SER A 205 26.52 16.61 5.28
C SER A 205 25.97 17.77 6.12
N PRO A 206 26.72 18.84 6.35
CA PRO A 206 26.22 20.05 7.03
C PRO A 206 24.96 20.64 6.37
N LYS A 207 24.81 20.44 5.05
CA LYS A 207 23.69 20.93 4.25
C LYS A 207 22.70 19.83 3.82
N GLY A 208 22.69 18.64 4.48
CA GLY A 208 21.78 17.55 4.09
C GLY A 208 22.42 16.17 4.16
N LEU A 209 22.50 15.47 3.03
CA LEU A 209 23.14 14.17 2.87
C LEU A 209 23.86 14.06 1.51
N ILE A 210 24.75 13.10 1.41
CA ILE A 210 25.39 12.68 0.16
C ILE A 210 25.11 11.19 -0.04
N LEU A 211 24.49 10.85 -1.15
CA LEU A 211 24.27 9.46 -1.57
C LEU A 211 25.43 9.04 -2.49
N GLN A 212 26.17 8.04 -2.07
CA GLN A 212 27.18 7.37 -2.89
C GLN A 212 26.52 6.22 -3.64
N SER A 213 26.71 6.17 -4.95
CA SER A 213 26.19 5.14 -5.85
C SER A 213 27.29 4.62 -6.76
N ARG A 214 27.18 3.39 -7.22
CA ARG A 214 28.04 2.82 -8.29
C ARG A 214 27.33 2.91 -9.62
N MET A 215 28.02 3.45 -10.63
CA MET A 215 27.53 3.54 -12.01
C MET A 215 28.68 3.26 -12.98
N GLY A 216 28.55 2.25 -13.84
CA GLY A 216 29.61 1.87 -14.81
C GLY A 216 30.95 1.53 -14.16
N GLY A 217 30.94 0.94 -12.95
CA GLY A 217 32.17 0.64 -12.18
C GLY A 217 32.73 1.81 -11.36
N GLN A 218 32.31 3.03 -11.63
CA GLN A 218 32.76 4.24 -10.92
C GLN A 218 31.83 4.58 -9.75
N GLN A 219 32.37 5.26 -8.73
CA GLN A 219 31.58 5.83 -7.65
C GLN A 219 31.16 7.25 -8.04
N ILE A 220 29.85 7.52 -7.91
CA ILE A 220 29.28 8.87 -8.08
C ILE A 220 28.66 9.31 -6.77
N GLU A 221 28.64 10.63 -6.53
CA GLU A 221 28.02 11.25 -5.37
C GLU A 221 26.86 12.16 -5.80
N THR A 222 25.75 12.06 -5.09
CA THR A 222 24.58 12.91 -5.33
C THR A 222 24.15 13.53 -4.02
N ALA A 223 24.16 14.87 -3.96
CA ALA A 223 23.74 15.64 -2.77
C ALA A 223 22.21 15.74 -2.73
N GLY A 224 21.65 15.62 -1.53
CA GLY A 224 20.22 15.76 -1.27
C GLY A 224 19.92 16.18 0.16
N ASP A 225 18.67 16.52 0.41
CA ASP A 225 18.15 16.80 1.76
C ASP A 225 17.44 15.60 2.34
N LEU A 226 16.72 14.87 1.48
CA LEU A 226 15.92 13.69 1.81
C LEU A 226 16.04 12.62 0.73
N ILE A 227 15.78 11.37 1.13
CA ILE A 227 15.64 10.24 0.20
C ILE A 227 14.26 9.62 0.35
N LEU A 228 13.63 9.31 -0.77
CA LEU A 228 12.40 8.54 -0.85
C LEU A 228 12.65 7.23 -1.59
N LEU A 229 12.37 6.10 -0.93
CA LEU A 229 12.59 4.76 -1.46
C LEU A 229 11.32 4.24 -2.13
N ALA A 230 11.34 4.05 -3.44
CA ALA A 230 10.26 3.48 -4.24
C ALA A 230 10.70 2.17 -4.95
N CYS A 231 11.32 1.25 -4.18
CA CYS A 231 12.04 0.08 -4.68
C CYS A 231 11.22 -1.22 -4.70
N GLY A 232 9.91 -1.11 -4.75
CA GLY A 232 9.00 -2.26 -4.73
C GLY A 232 8.41 -2.52 -3.36
N ARG A 233 7.55 -3.55 -3.28
CA ARG A 233 6.72 -3.81 -2.10
C ARG A 233 6.54 -5.29 -1.85
N THR A 234 6.33 -5.67 -0.59
CA THR A 234 6.05 -7.04 -0.13
C THR A 234 4.63 -7.13 0.44
N PRO A 235 3.89 -8.22 0.19
CA PRO A 235 2.57 -8.45 0.77
C PRO A 235 2.62 -8.56 2.30
N ASN A 236 1.68 -7.92 3.00
CA ASN A 236 1.55 -7.98 4.46
C ASN A 236 0.76 -9.23 4.88
N LEU A 237 1.41 -10.37 4.93
CA LEU A 237 0.82 -11.67 5.31
C LEU A 237 1.30 -12.18 6.67
N ASP A 238 2.14 -11.41 7.37
CA ASP A 238 2.78 -11.84 8.65
C ASP A 238 1.79 -12.06 9.77
N ILE A 239 0.62 -11.45 9.69
CA ILE A 239 -0.48 -11.67 10.64
C ILE A 239 -1.12 -13.06 10.51
N LEU A 240 -0.95 -13.76 9.38
CA LEU A 240 -1.49 -15.11 9.21
C LEU A 240 -0.62 -16.13 9.93
N SER A 241 -1.25 -17.07 10.62
CA SER A 241 -0.54 -18.19 11.24
C SER A 241 0.28 -18.97 10.19
N PRO A 242 1.37 -19.66 10.59
CA PRO A 242 2.19 -20.44 9.67
C PRO A 242 1.38 -21.47 8.86
N ASP A 243 0.39 -22.07 9.48
CA ASP A 243 -0.50 -23.02 8.82
C ASP A 243 -1.32 -22.37 7.70
N LEU A 244 -1.98 -21.24 7.96
CA LEU A 244 -2.70 -20.50 6.94
C LEU A 244 -1.77 -20.06 5.81
N ARG A 245 -0.55 -19.58 6.12
CA ARG A 245 0.42 -19.15 5.10
C ARG A 245 0.83 -20.30 4.17
N ARG A 246 1.10 -21.51 4.70
CA ARG A 246 1.41 -22.67 3.88
C ARG A 246 0.27 -23.04 2.92
N ARG A 247 -0.96 -22.96 3.38
CA ARG A 247 -2.16 -23.26 2.57
C ARG A 247 -2.44 -22.21 1.48
N LEU A 248 -1.81 -21.03 1.56
CA LEU A 248 -1.90 -20.01 0.52
C LEU A 248 -0.93 -20.22 -0.66
N ALA A 249 0.06 -21.10 -0.55
CA ALA A 249 1.14 -21.25 -1.54
C ALA A 249 0.65 -21.71 -2.93
N SER A 250 -0.51 -22.35 -3.02
CA SER A 250 -1.09 -22.89 -4.26
C SER A 250 -2.21 -22.02 -4.87
N ARG A 251 -2.18 -20.72 -4.67
CA ARG A 251 -3.26 -19.82 -5.13
C ARG A 251 -3.29 -19.64 -6.64
N THR A 252 -4.46 -19.84 -7.23
CA THR A 252 -4.71 -19.58 -8.65
C THR A 252 -5.88 -18.63 -8.90
N ASP A 253 -6.80 -18.43 -7.94
CA ASP A 253 -8.03 -17.65 -8.12
C ASP A 253 -8.24 -16.62 -6.99
N VAL A 254 -7.65 -15.44 -7.13
CA VAL A 254 -7.89 -14.29 -6.23
C VAL A 254 -9.34 -13.80 -6.40
N PRO A 255 -10.08 -13.52 -5.31
CA PRO A 255 -9.65 -13.43 -3.90
C PRO A 255 -9.71 -14.75 -3.10
N ARG A 256 -10.09 -15.89 -3.70
CA ARG A 256 -10.12 -17.18 -3.01
C ARG A 256 -8.71 -17.64 -2.63
N THR A 257 -8.60 -18.35 -1.52
CA THR A 257 -7.32 -18.80 -0.98
C THR A 257 -7.19 -20.34 -0.90
N GLY A 258 -8.22 -21.09 -1.29
CA GLY A 258 -8.30 -22.52 -0.99
C GLY A 258 -8.71 -22.84 0.46
N VAL A 259 -8.72 -21.84 1.36
CA VAL A 259 -9.25 -21.97 2.73
C VAL A 259 -10.63 -21.34 2.78
N GLN A 260 -11.65 -22.15 3.07
CA GLN A 260 -13.04 -21.66 3.13
C GLN A 260 -13.18 -20.53 4.16
N GLY A 261 -13.84 -19.43 3.75
CA GLY A 261 -14.04 -18.27 4.60
C GLY A 261 -12.83 -17.32 4.73
N LEU A 262 -11.67 -17.65 4.12
CA LEU A 262 -10.50 -16.77 4.06
C LEU A 262 -10.33 -16.20 2.66
N TYR A 263 -10.25 -14.88 2.56
CA TYR A 263 -10.09 -14.15 1.30
C TYR A 263 -8.91 -13.18 1.38
N LEU A 264 -8.16 -13.06 0.29
CA LEU A 264 -7.12 -12.03 0.14
C LEU A 264 -7.56 -11.01 -0.89
N VAL A 265 -7.52 -9.72 -0.58
CA VAL A 265 -8.09 -8.67 -1.41
C VAL A 265 -7.14 -7.48 -1.60
N GLY A 266 -7.08 -6.97 -2.81
CA GLY A 266 -6.24 -5.86 -3.20
C GLY A 266 -4.75 -6.21 -3.24
N ASP A 267 -3.89 -5.24 -2.97
CA ASP A 267 -2.45 -5.32 -3.20
C ASP A 267 -1.75 -6.50 -2.52
N VAL A 268 -2.26 -6.97 -1.39
CA VAL A 268 -1.71 -8.15 -0.67
C VAL A 268 -1.77 -9.42 -1.52
N ALA A 269 -2.64 -9.46 -2.53
CA ALA A 269 -2.89 -10.63 -3.36
C ALA A 269 -2.35 -10.49 -4.81
N ARG A 270 -1.96 -9.30 -5.26
CA ARG A 270 -1.84 -8.99 -6.69
C ARG A 270 -0.42 -8.86 -7.26
N GLY A 271 0.62 -9.25 -6.50
CA GLY A 271 1.99 -9.19 -7.04
C GLY A 271 2.34 -7.80 -7.58
N ASN A 272 2.58 -7.67 -8.88
CA ASN A 272 2.90 -6.39 -9.54
C ASN A 272 1.67 -5.67 -10.14
N HIS A 273 0.51 -6.34 -10.25
CA HIS A 273 -0.71 -5.76 -10.84
C HIS A 273 -1.55 -5.07 -9.76
N ARG A 274 -1.10 -3.91 -9.31
CA ARG A 274 -1.71 -3.16 -8.19
C ARG A 274 -2.28 -1.86 -8.70
N GLN A 275 -3.61 -1.76 -8.71
CA GLN A 275 -4.36 -0.57 -9.11
C GLN A 275 -5.55 -0.38 -8.17
N THR A 276 -5.95 0.86 -7.93
CA THR A 276 -7.10 1.17 -7.07
C THR A 276 -8.38 0.49 -7.56
N GLY A 277 -8.63 0.49 -8.86
CA GLY A 277 -9.80 -0.18 -9.46
C GLY A 277 -9.78 -1.70 -9.23
N ILE A 278 -8.61 -2.35 -9.38
CA ILE A 278 -8.44 -3.78 -9.09
C ILE A 278 -8.71 -4.05 -7.60
N ALA A 279 -8.16 -3.24 -6.71
CA ALA A 279 -8.34 -3.39 -5.27
C ALA A 279 -9.82 -3.27 -4.87
N VAL A 280 -10.55 -2.31 -5.42
CA VAL A 280 -11.99 -2.14 -5.21
C VAL A 280 -12.77 -3.35 -5.73
N GLY A 281 -12.48 -3.80 -6.96
CA GLY A 281 -13.12 -4.97 -7.56
C GLY A 281 -12.89 -6.25 -6.75
N ASP A 282 -11.65 -6.48 -6.28
CA ASP A 282 -11.32 -7.61 -5.39
C ASP A 282 -12.12 -7.56 -4.09
N GLY A 283 -12.22 -6.37 -3.49
CA GLY A 283 -12.98 -6.18 -2.26
C GLY A 283 -14.45 -6.54 -2.43
N ILE A 284 -15.10 -6.05 -3.50
CA ILE A 284 -16.49 -6.35 -3.81
C ILE A 284 -16.67 -7.85 -4.07
N ARG A 285 -15.84 -8.45 -4.92
CA ARG A 285 -15.92 -9.88 -5.25
C ARG A 285 -15.76 -10.77 -4.01
N ALA A 286 -14.79 -10.45 -3.15
CA ALA A 286 -14.58 -11.19 -1.91
C ALA A 286 -15.76 -11.06 -0.94
N ALA A 287 -16.36 -9.89 -0.88
CA ALA A 287 -17.54 -9.65 -0.06
C ALA A 287 -18.74 -10.50 -0.52
N MET A 288 -18.96 -10.60 -1.83
CA MET A 288 -19.99 -11.50 -2.40
C MET A 288 -19.70 -12.96 -2.05
N LEU A 289 -18.47 -13.42 -2.24
CA LEU A 289 -18.06 -14.79 -1.90
C LEU A 289 -18.17 -15.09 -0.41
N ALA A 290 -17.91 -14.10 0.46
CA ALA A 290 -18.08 -14.26 1.89
C ALA A 290 -19.57 -14.35 2.28
N GLN A 291 -20.42 -13.56 1.63
CA GLN A 291 -21.88 -13.67 1.79
C GLN A 291 -22.36 -15.06 1.40
N ASP A 292 -22.04 -15.55 0.19
CA ASP A 292 -22.41 -16.90 -0.29
C ASP A 292 -21.93 -18.01 0.67
N TYR A 293 -20.74 -17.85 1.24
CA TYR A 293 -20.20 -18.80 2.21
C TYR A 293 -20.99 -18.83 3.50
N LEU A 294 -21.38 -17.66 4.02
CA LEU A 294 -22.17 -17.55 5.25
C LEU A 294 -23.59 -18.08 5.07
N ASP A 295 -24.24 -17.76 3.95
CA ASP A 295 -25.61 -18.21 3.63
C ASP A 295 -25.70 -19.73 3.59
N ARG A 296 -24.71 -20.41 2.96
CA ARG A 296 -24.62 -21.88 2.96
C ARG A 296 -24.40 -22.52 4.34
N ARG A 297 -23.89 -21.75 5.32
CA ARG A 297 -23.72 -22.25 6.70
C ARG A 297 -24.98 -22.09 7.54
N LEU A 298 -25.90 -21.23 7.15
CA LEU A 298 -27.18 -21.04 7.82
C LEU A 298 -28.22 -22.10 7.37
N THR A 299 -27.99 -22.70 6.20
CA THR A 299 -28.89 -23.74 5.61
C THR A 299 -28.45 -25.17 5.94
N LYS A 300 -27.37 -25.34 6.70
CA LYS A 300 -26.93 -26.65 7.25
C LYS A 300 -27.08 -26.67 8.76
#